data_8b2ba34c587abb7d9a263a23014a26a1
#
_entry.id   8b2ba34c587abb7d9a263a23014a26a1
#
_cell.length_a   1.000
_cell.length_b   1.000
_cell.length_c   1.000
_cell.angle_alpha   90.00
_cell.angle_beta   90.00
_cell.angle_gamma   90.00
#
_symmetry.space_group_name_H-M   'P 1'
#
loop_
_entity.id
_entity.type
_entity.pdbx_description
1 polymer ?
#
loop_
_entity_poly.entity_id
_entity_poly.type
_entity_poly.pdbx_seq_one_letter_code
_entity_poly.pdbx_strand_id
1 'polypeptide(L)'
;LGNGTMAKIAVRDGRVLWRYDYGRGQSQGQPALADGKLVFGAWNGHLHCLDAATGKLGWKWTNGSKSLFLSPGNIVPRIAGGRVFIDAPDRAVTCLDLASGSVVWRCTDYKAREASGMSADGKRFYVKTMDGELLAVATDADCYMELWTVDAGWGYDHNPCPVEVREGVAYMANRTGCVASVSGDGRLFWAEKFASSAANDFFVDADNRLWVTFIEGKIFCLGDPVVR
;
A
#
# COMPACT_ATOMS: atom_id res chain seq x y z
N LEU A 1 -11.39 -11.57 8.28
CA LEU A 1 -11.63 -12.91 8.84
C LEU A 1 -10.29 -13.54 9.21
N GLY A 2 -9.99 -13.71 10.53
CA GLY A 2 -8.70 -14.24 11.01
C GLY A 2 -8.50 -15.76 10.84
N ASN A 3 -9.38 -16.43 10.11
CA ASN A 3 -9.40 -17.87 9.97
C ASN A 3 -9.02 -18.41 8.57
N GLY A 4 -8.36 -17.60 7.76
CA GLY A 4 -7.93 -18.03 6.43
C GLY A 4 -9.03 -18.03 5.35
N THR A 5 -10.09 -17.25 5.58
CA THR A 5 -11.22 -17.15 4.64
C THR A 5 -11.42 -15.73 4.14
N MET A 6 -11.54 -15.56 2.83
CA MET A 6 -12.04 -14.35 2.17
C MET A 6 -13.50 -14.59 1.77
N ALA A 7 -14.37 -13.60 1.97
CA ALA A 7 -15.77 -13.73 1.62
C ALA A 7 -16.32 -12.44 1.01
N LYS A 8 -17.25 -12.58 0.08
CA LYS A 8 -18.10 -11.50 -0.41
C LYS A 8 -19.47 -11.57 0.27
N ILE A 9 -19.89 -10.44 0.81
CA ILE A 9 -21.14 -10.33 1.56
C ILE A 9 -22.03 -9.29 0.88
N ALA A 10 -23.30 -9.60 0.73
CA ALA A 10 -24.28 -8.66 0.23
C ALA A 10 -24.54 -7.58 1.30
N VAL A 11 -24.34 -6.31 0.95
CA VAL A 11 -24.48 -5.18 1.89
C VAL A 11 -25.92 -5.06 2.42
N ARG A 12 -26.90 -5.40 1.58
CA ARG A 12 -28.33 -5.23 1.90
C ARG A 12 -28.83 -6.13 3.03
N ASP A 13 -28.39 -7.38 3.07
CA ASP A 13 -28.97 -8.43 3.93
C ASP A 13 -27.93 -9.28 4.67
N GLY A 14 -26.63 -8.99 4.51
CA GLY A 14 -25.55 -9.73 5.15
C GLY A 14 -25.30 -11.13 4.59
N ARG A 15 -26.00 -11.52 3.52
CA ARG A 15 -25.85 -12.86 2.94
C ARG A 15 -24.48 -13.03 2.30
N VAL A 16 -23.85 -14.17 2.57
CA VAL A 16 -22.59 -14.57 1.94
C VAL A 16 -22.85 -14.98 0.50
N LEU A 17 -22.24 -14.27 -0.45
CA LEU A 17 -22.35 -14.53 -1.88
C LEU A 17 -21.37 -15.58 -2.35
N TRP A 18 -20.14 -15.54 -1.83
CA TRP A 18 -19.13 -16.57 -2.02
C TRP A 18 -18.11 -16.57 -0.86
N ARG A 19 -17.38 -17.68 -0.72
CA ARG A 19 -16.26 -17.86 0.19
C ARG A 19 -15.09 -18.47 -0.55
N TYR A 20 -13.89 -18.04 -0.19
CA TYR A 20 -12.63 -18.63 -0.63
C TYR A 20 -11.78 -18.93 0.59
N ASP A 21 -11.44 -20.20 0.79
CA ASP A 21 -10.54 -20.64 1.85
C ASP A 21 -9.10 -20.63 1.30
N TYR A 22 -8.25 -19.77 1.89
CA TYR A 22 -6.85 -19.66 1.53
C TYR A 22 -5.91 -20.39 2.51
N GLY A 23 -6.49 -21.17 3.44
CA GLY A 23 -5.77 -21.98 4.39
C GLY A 23 -5.35 -21.22 5.64
N ARG A 24 -4.26 -21.64 6.26
CA ARG A 24 -3.76 -20.99 7.49
C ARG A 24 -3.16 -19.63 7.18
N GLY A 25 -3.18 -18.74 8.18
CA GLY A 25 -2.67 -17.38 8.10
C GLY A 25 -3.79 -16.35 8.12
N GLN A 26 -3.41 -15.12 8.36
CA GLN A 26 -4.32 -13.97 8.39
C GLN A 26 -4.03 -13.09 7.17
N SER A 27 -5.02 -12.35 6.71
CA SER A 27 -4.88 -11.21 5.82
C SER A 27 -5.20 -9.96 6.65
N GLN A 28 -4.24 -9.07 6.82
CA GLN A 28 -4.37 -7.87 7.64
C GLN A 28 -4.37 -6.61 6.78
N GLY A 29 -3.71 -6.66 5.62
CA GLY A 29 -3.75 -5.60 4.64
C GLY A 29 -5.11 -5.49 3.95
N GLN A 30 -5.42 -4.30 3.48
CA GLN A 30 -6.62 -4.03 2.71
C GLN A 30 -6.52 -4.69 1.32
N PRO A 31 -7.53 -5.44 0.86
CA PRO A 31 -7.54 -5.98 -0.49
C PRO A 31 -7.74 -4.89 -1.55
N ALA A 32 -7.17 -5.09 -2.73
CA ALA A 32 -7.37 -4.24 -3.89
C ALA A 32 -8.35 -4.87 -4.88
N LEU A 33 -9.17 -4.04 -5.51
CA LEU A 33 -10.18 -4.46 -6.49
C LEU A 33 -10.06 -3.61 -7.75
N ALA A 34 -9.78 -4.22 -8.88
CA ALA A 34 -9.84 -3.61 -10.21
C ALA A 34 -10.09 -4.68 -11.28
N ASP A 35 -10.68 -4.29 -12.40
CA ASP A 35 -10.92 -5.14 -13.58
C ASP A 35 -11.54 -6.51 -13.25
N GLY A 36 -12.45 -6.53 -12.26
CA GLY A 36 -13.10 -7.76 -11.81
C GLY A 36 -12.18 -8.71 -11.01
N LYS A 37 -10.98 -8.27 -10.64
CA LYS A 37 -10.01 -9.04 -9.84
C LYS A 37 -9.91 -8.47 -8.42
N LEU A 38 -9.89 -9.36 -7.43
CA LEU A 38 -9.64 -9.06 -6.03
C LEU A 38 -8.27 -9.60 -5.66
N VAL A 39 -7.34 -8.71 -5.29
CA VAL A 39 -5.96 -9.08 -4.91
C VAL A 39 -5.75 -8.79 -3.44
N PHE A 40 -5.20 -9.75 -2.69
CA PHE A 40 -4.87 -9.60 -1.27
C PHE A 40 -3.69 -10.48 -0.86
N GLY A 41 -2.95 -10.03 0.13
CA GLY A 41 -1.87 -10.81 0.73
C GLY A 41 -2.32 -11.57 1.98
N ALA A 42 -1.63 -12.66 2.30
CA ALA A 42 -1.88 -13.43 3.52
C ALA A 42 -0.58 -13.90 4.20
N TRP A 43 -0.63 -14.12 5.51
CA TRP A 43 0.49 -14.67 6.31
C TRP A 43 0.71 -16.17 6.09
N ASN A 44 0.37 -16.66 4.89
CA ASN A 44 0.65 -18.01 4.42
C ASN A 44 1.71 -18.06 3.30
N GLY A 45 2.42 -16.95 3.10
CA GLY A 45 3.47 -16.81 2.09
C GLY A 45 2.97 -16.42 0.71
N HIS A 46 1.67 -16.13 0.54
CA HIS A 46 1.10 -15.91 -0.79
C HIS A 46 0.36 -14.57 -0.91
N LEU A 47 0.47 -14.00 -2.10
CA LEU A 47 -0.49 -13.07 -2.66
C LEU A 47 -1.52 -13.87 -3.46
N HIS A 48 -2.80 -13.56 -3.28
CA HIS A 48 -3.91 -14.25 -3.93
C HIS A 48 -4.64 -13.29 -4.86
N CYS A 49 -5.04 -13.76 -6.03
CA CYS A 49 -5.94 -13.05 -6.93
C CYS A 49 -7.17 -13.90 -7.22
N LEU A 50 -8.33 -13.35 -6.91
CA LEU A 50 -9.61 -14.00 -7.14
C LEU A 50 -10.41 -13.26 -8.22
N ASP A 51 -11.28 -13.98 -8.90
CA ASP A 51 -12.39 -13.39 -9.62
C ASP A 51 -13.38 -12.78 -8.61
N ALA A 52 -13.59 -11.48 -8.66
CA ALA A 52 -14.38 -10.75 -7.66
C ALA A 52 -15.89 -11.06 -7.74
N ALA A 53 -16.38 -11.56 -8.86
CA ALA A 53 -17.78 -11.94 -9.01
C ALA A 53 -18.06 -13.30 -8.36
N THR A 54 -17.15 -14.26 -8.54
CA THR A 54 -17.39 -15.67 -8.20
C THR A 54 -16.58 -16.17 -7.01
N GLY A 55 -15.52 -15.44 -6.59
CA GLY A 55 -14.58 -15.88 -5.56
C GLY A 55 -13.61 -16.99 -6.01
N LYS A 56 -13.62 -17.36 -7.29
CA LYS A 56 -12.71 -18.37 -7.83
C LYS A 56 -11.30 -17.86 -7.87
N LEU A 57 -10.33 -18.74 -7.50
CA LEU A 57 -8.92 -18.44 -7.60
C LEU A 57 -8.51 -18.29 -9.07
N GLY A 58 -7.90 -17.13 -9.40
CA GLY A 58 -7.23 -16.89 -10.65
C GLY A 58 -5.78 -17.36 -10.60
N TRP A 59 -5.02 -16.77 -9.66
CA TRP A 59 -3.61 -17.14 -9.46
C TRP A 59 -3.16 -16.88 -8.00
N LYS A 60 -2.03 -17.46 -7.67
CA LYS A 60 -1.25 -17.19 -6.45
C LYS A 60 0.17 -16.83 -6.83
N TRP A 61 0.75 -15.89 -6.10
CA TRP A 61 2.15 -15.56 -6.20
C TRP A 61 2.84 -15.72 -4.84
N THR A 62 4.12 -16.08 -4.85
CA THR A 62 4.98 -16.13 -3.66
C THR A 62 6.36 -15.56 -3.99
N ASN A 63 6.99 -14.92 -3.01
CA ASN A 63 8.38 -14.46 -3.13
C ASN A 63 9.41 -15.58 -2.98
N GLY A 64 8.97 -16.83 -2.80
CA GLY A 64 9.81 -18.01 -2.64
C GLY A 64 10.43 -18.17 -1.25
N SER A 65 10.18 -17.27 -0.32
CA SER A 65 10.69 -17.38 1.06
C SER A 65 9.98 -18.49 1.82
N LYS A 66 10.74 -19.27 2.59
CA LYS A 66 10.21 -20.25 3.55
C LYS A 66 9.80 -19.58 4.88
N SER A 67 10.22 -18.33 5.10
CA SER A 67 9.87 -17.58 6.31
C SER A 67 8.51 -16.92 6.16
N LEU A 68 7.56 -17.28 7.00
CA LEU A 68 6.24 -16.65 7.04
C LEU A 68 6.29 -15.17 7.44
N PHE A 69 7.35 -14.72 8.14
CA PHE A 69 7.56 -13.30 8.46
C PHE A 69 7.80 -12.42 7.22
N LEU A 70 8.12 -13.04 6.08
CA LEU A 70 8.27 -12.35 4.81
C LEU A 70 7.03 -12.49 3.91
N SER A 71 5.93 -12.96 4.47
CA SER A 71 4.64 -13.08 3.77
C SER A 71 4.01 -11.72 3.50
N PRO A 72 3.25 -11.56 2.42
CA PRO A 72 2.57 -10.31 2.08
C PRO A 72 1.29 -10.06 2.89
N GLY A 73 1.23 -10.48 4.15
CA GLY A 73 0.01 -10.46 4.97
C GLY A 73 -0.53 -9.08 5.34
N ASN A 74 0.34 -8.07 5.41
CA ASN A 74 -0.01 -6.69 5.80
C ASN A 74 -0.09 -5.72 4.63
N ILE A 75 0.33 -6.12 3.44
CA ILE A 75 0.42 -5.20 2.31
C ILE A 75 -0.96 -4.73 1.84
N VAL A 76 -1.00 -3.54 1.28
CA VAL A 76 -2.12 -3.02 0.50
C VAL A 76 -1.70 -3.03 -0.97
N PRO A 77 -2.07 -4.05 -1.76
CA PRO A 77 -1.72 -4.08 -3.17
C PRO A 77 -2.29 -2.86 -3.89
N ARG A 78 -1.56 -2.32 -4.84
CA ARG A 78 -2.04 -1.24 -5.71
C ARG A 78 -2.20 -1.79 -7.12
N ILE A 79 -3.29 -1.43 -7.80
CA ILE A 79 -3.58 -1.93 -9.15
C ILE A 79 -3.73 -0.75 -10.09
N ALA A 80 -2.97 -0.77 -11.18
CA ALA A 80 -3.06 0.21 -12.25
C ALA A 80 -2.59 -0.41 -13.59
N GLY A 81 -3.22 -0.05 -14.69
CA GLY A 81 -2.80 -0.44 -16.03
C GLY A 81 -2.67 -1.96 -16.26
N GLY A 82 -3.53 -2.78 -15.64
CA GLY A 82 -3.45 -4.24 -15.73
C GLY A 82 -2.29 -4.85 -14.93
N ARG A 83 -1.72 -4.11 -13.97
CA ARG A 83 -0.59 -4.55 -13.13
C ARG A 83 -0.92 -4.43 -11.65
N VAL A 84 -0.24 -5.25 -10.85
CA VAL A 84 -0.31 -5.24 -9.38
C VAL A 84 1.06 -4.84 -8.84
N PHE A 85 1.08 -3.81 -8.01
CA PHE A 85 2.28 -3.31 -7.35
C PHE A 85 2.21 -3.63 -5.86
N ILE A 86 3.29 -4.15 -5.32
CA ILE A 86 3.43 -4.49 -3.89
C ILE A 86 4.82 -4.12 -3.36
N ASP A 87 4.85 -3.78 -2.09
CA ASP A 87 6.03 -3.60 -1.27
C ASP A 87 5.93 -4.52 -0.05
N ALA A 88 6.38 -5.75 -0.19
CA ALA A 88 6.20 -6.78 0.82
C ALA A 88 7.34 -6.80 1.87
N PRO A 89 7.14 -7.47 3.03
CA PRO A 89 8.16 -7.61 4.07
C PRO A 89 9.48 -8.25 3.63
N ASP A 90 9.51 -8.85 2.43
CA ASP A 90 10.73 -9.37 1.80
C ASP A 90 11.67 -8.28 1.25
N ARG A 91 11.33 -7.01 1.50
CA ARG A 91 12.11 -5.81 1.18
C ARG A 91 12.15 -5.43 -0.30
N ALA A 92 11.42 -6.12 -1.16
CA ALA A 92 11.41 -5.85 -2.58
C ALA A 92 10.16 -5.08 -3.02
N VAL A 93 10.34 -4.17 -3.95
CA VAL A 93 9.25 -3.58 -4.74
C VAL A 93 8.98 -4.49 -5.92
N THR A 94 7.76 -4.97 -6.07
CA THR A 94 7.42 -5.99 -7.07
C THR A 94 6.22 -5.54 -7.89
N CYS A 95 6.33 -5.71 -9.20
CA CYS A 95 5.24 -5.55 -10.16
C CYS A 95 4.87 -6.91 -10.77
N LEU A 96 3.59 -7.23 -10.73
CA LEU A 96 3.03 -8.44 -11.32
C LEU A 96 2.01 -8.08 -12.40
N ASP A 97 1.87 -8.93 -13.39
CA ASP A 97 0.76 -8.88 -14.33
C ASP A 97 -0.55 -9.28 -13.63
N LEU A 98 -1.58 -8.46 -13.73
CA LEU A 98 -2.86 -8.67 -13.03
C LEU A 98 -3.62 -9.92 -13.53
N ALA A 99 -3.48 -10.25 -14.80
CA ALA A 99 -4.21 -11.38 -15.39
C ALA A 99 -3.60 -12.73 -15.00
N SER A 100 -2.26 -12.82 -15.01
CA SER A 100 -1.52 -14.10 -14.83
C SER A 100 -0.84 -14.25 -13.47
N GLY A 101 -0.53 -13.15 -12.77
CA GLY A 101 0.32 -13.16 -11.56
C GLY A 101 1.82 -13.34 -11.86
N SER A 102 2.22 -13.28 -13.12
CA SER A 102 3.62 -13.36 -13.51
C SER A 102 4.37 -12.10 -13.09
N VAL A 103 5.62 -12.25 -12.65
CA VAL A 103 6.48 -11.11 -12.31
C VAL A 103 6.83 -10.36 -13.58
N VAL A 104 6.47 -9.09 -13.65
CA VAL A 104 6.89 -8.16 -14.72
C VAL A 104 8.31 -7.68 -14.40
N TRP A 105 8.50 -7.15 -13.19
CA TRP A 105 9.80 -6.78 -12.67
C TRP A 105 9.82 -6.82 -11.14
N ARG A 106 11.02 -6.83 -10.58
CA ARG A 106 11.25 -6.80 -9.15
C ARG A 106 12.54 -6.03 -8.85
N CYS A 107 12.44 -5.05 -7.94
CA CYS A 107 13.55 -4.23 -7.48
C CYS A 107 13.88 -4.57 -6.02
N THR A 108 15.17 -4.83 -5.75
CA THR A 108 15.72 -5.11 -4.42
C THR A 108 16.71 -4.06 -3.94
N ASP A 109 16.91 -2.99 -4.71
CA ASP A 109 17.92 -1.95 -4.43
C ASP A 109 17.49 -1.08 -3.24
N TYR A 110 16.18 -1.01 -2.99
CA TYR A 110 15.59 -0.32 -1.85
C TYR A 110 15.02 -1.32 -0.84
N LYS A 111 15.13 -0.98 0.43
CA LYS A 111 14.48 -1.75 1.50
C LYS A 111 13.08 -1.21 1.72
N ALA A 112 12.11 -1.69 0.96
CA ALA A 112 10.69 -1.35 1.13
C ALA A 112 10.02 -2.22 2.21
N ARG A 113 8.95 -1.71 2.82
CA ARG A 113 8.14 -2.49 3.75
C ARG A 113 6.77 -1.87 3.99
N GLU A 114 5.73 -2.41 3.36
CA GLU A 114 4.31 -2.24 3.71
C GLU A 114 3.78 -0.79 3.71
N ALA A 115 4.53 0.18 3.20
CA ALA A 115 4.15 1.59 3.21
C ALA A 115 4.15 2.17 1.79
N SER A 116 3.05 2.01 1.08
CA SER A 116 2.92 2.42 -0.30
C SER A 116 1.63 3.18 -0.60
N GLY A 117 1.64 3.87 -1.74
CA GLY A 117 0.53 4.64 -2.27
C GLY A 117 0.48 4.61 -3.80
N MET A 118 -0.58 5.18 -4.36
CA MET A 118 -0.75 5.28 -5.80
C MET A 118 -1.28 6.67 -6.16
N SER A 119 -0.75 7.29 -7.22
CA SER A 119 -1.33 8.52 -7.74
C SER A 119 -2.75 8.29 -8.26
N ALA A 120 -3.58 9.32 -8.22
CA ALA A 120 -4.98 9.24 -8.66
C ALA A 120 -5.12 8.85 -10.15
N ASP A 121 -4.15 9.23 -10.98
CA ASP A 121 -4.11 8.86 -12.40
C ASP A 121 -3.54 7.46 -12.65
N GLY A 122 -3.11 6.75 -11.59
CA GLY A 122 -2.53 5.42 -11.65
C GLY A 122 -1.14 5.36 -12.30
N LYS A 123 -0.47 6.50 -12.57
CA LYS A 123 0.81 6.53 -13.29
C LYS A 123 2.04 6.43 -12.41
N ARG A 124 1.89 6.63 -11.09
CA ARG A 124 2.99 6.57 -10.12
C ARG A 124 2.63 5.67 -8.96
N PHE A 125 3.49 4.72 -8.69
CA PHE A 125 3.47 3.93 -7.47
C PHE A 125 4.49 4.52 -6.51
N TYR A 126 4.06 4.88 -5.31
CA TYR A 126 4.89 5.46 -4.28
C TYR A 126 5.22 4.43 -3.21
N VAL A 127 6.48 4.41 -2.78
CA VAL A 127 6.95 3.51 -1.73
C VAL A 127 7.79 4.29 -0.74
N LYS A 128 7.45 4.21 0.54
CA LYS A 128 8.34 4.68 1.60
C LYS A 128 9.37 3.59 1.89
N THR A 129 10.64 3.93 1.78
CA THR A 129 11.75 3.03 2.11
C THR A 129 11.98 2.96 3.62
N MET A 130 12.69 1.93 4.07
CA MET A 130 13.12 1.82 5.47
C MET A 130 14.26 2.79 5.84
N ASP A 131 14.83 3.47 4.87
CA ASP A 131 15.86 4.50 5.10
C ASP A 131 15.23 5.92 5.18
N GLY A 132 13.88 6.00 5.20
CA GLY A 132 13.13 7.25 5.38
C GLY A 132 12.93 8.06 4.12
N GLU A 133 13.13 7.43 2.97
CA GLU A 133 12.95 8.03 1.66
C GLU A 133 11.55 7.76 1.10
N LEU A 134 11.07 8.61 0.23
CA LEU A 134 9.93 8.35 -0.65
C LEU A 134 10.42 8.15 -2.07
N LEU A 135 10.09 7.02 -2.62
CA LEU A 135 10.41 6.58 -3.96
C LEU A 135 9.14 6.64 -4.84
N ALA A 136 9.24 7.18 -6.05
CA ALA A 136 8.20 7.09 -7.06
C ALA A 136 8.66 6.24 -8.25
N VAL A 137 7.81 5.29 -8.64
CA VAL A 137 8.05 4.34 -9.73
C VAL A 137 6.97 4.51 -10.80
N ALA A 138 7.37 4.50 -12.07
CA ALA A 138 6.43 4.49 -13.19
C ALA A 138 5.65 3.17 -13.23
N THR A 139 4.34 3.25 -13.48
CA THR A 139 3.46 2.07 -13.48
C THR A 139 3.27 1.45 -14.87
N ASP A 140 3.58 2.17 -15.93
CA ASP A 140 3.37 1.77 -17.33
C ASP A 140 4.60 1.14 -18.02
N ALA A 141 5.75 1.08 -17.30
CA ALA A 141 6.97 0.53 -17.84
C ALA A 141 7.07 -1.00 -17.67
N ASP A 142 7.60 -1.71 -18.68
CA ASP A 142 7.84 -3.17 -18.64
C ASP A 142 9.07 -3.58 -17.82
N CYS A 143 9.81 -2.62 -17.30
CA CYS A 143 10.92 -2.79 -16.38
C CYS A 143 10.77 -1.84 -15.20
N TYR A 144 11.54 -2.07 -14.14
CA TYR A 144 11.61 -1.11 -13.05
C TYR A 144 12.12 0.23 -13.56
N MET A 145 11.32 1.27 -13.36
CA MET A 145 11.65 2.63 -13.76
C MET A 145 11.37 3.59 -12.62
N GLU A 146 12.45 3.99 -11.93
CA GLU A 146 12.39 5.04 -10.93
C GLU A 146 12.20 6.39 -11.60
N LEU A 147 11.29 7.18 -11.07
CA LEU A 147 11.05 8.56 -11.50
C LEU A 147 11.89 9.53 -10.67
N TRP A 148 11.90 9.29 -9.36
CA TRP A 148 12.66 10.08 -8.40
C TRP A 148 12.66 9.41 -7.02
N THR A 149 13.61 9.80 -6.17
CA THR A 149 13.67 9.45 -4.76
C THR A 149 13.95 10.72 -3.94
N VAL A 150 13.26 10.87 -2.82
CA VAL A 150 13.37 12.02 -1.90
C VAL A 150 13.61 11.52 -0.50
N ASP A 151 14.70 11.95 0.12
CA ASP A 151 15.01 11.71 1.53
C ASP A 151 14.32 12.76 2.41
N ALA A 152 13.52 12.32 3.39
CA ALA A 152 12.90 13.18 4.39
C ALA A 152 13.83 13.50 5.57
N GLY A 153 15.03 12.98 5.57
CA GLY A 153 16.01 13.18 6.64
C GLY A 153 15.70 12.39 7.92
N TRP A 154 14.87 11.36 7.86
CA TRP A 154 14.45 10.61 9.05
C TRP A 154 15.38 9.45 9.40
N GLY A 155 16.21 9.01 8.45
CA GLY A 155 17.00 7.78 8.56
C GLY A 155 16.09 6.54 8.70
N TYR A 156 16.58 5.52 9.40
CA TYR A 156 15.89 4.24 9.52
C TYR A 156 14.48 4.35 10.12
N ASP A 157 13.48 3.97 9.32
CA ASP A 157 12.07 3.93 9.71
C ASP A 157 11.33 2.74 9.07
N HIS A 158 10.58 2.00 9.88
CA HIS A 158 9.80 0.84 9.44
C HIS A 158 8.30 0.98 9.73
N ASN A 159 7.81 2.20 9.91
CA ASN A 159 6.39 2.43 10.11
C ASN A 159 5.59 2.03 8.86
N PRO A 160 4.59 1.14 8.96
CA PRO A 160 3.80 0.66 7.83
C PRO A 160 2.66 1.61 7.46
N CYS A 161 2.63 2.84 7.99
CA CYS A 161 1.63 3.83 7.60
C CYS A 161 1.63 4.02 6.09
N PRO A 162 0.49 3.84 5.41
CA PRO A 162 0.39 3.98 3.96
C PRO A 162 0.84 5.37 3.48
N VAL A 163 1.28 5.45 2.24
CA VAL A 163 1.48 6.73 1.56
C VAL A 163 0.14 7.17 1.00
N GLU A 164 -0.34 8.34 1.43
CA GLU A 164 -1.56 8.93 0.88
C GLU A 164 -1.22 9.94 -0.21
N VAL A 165 -2.04 9.99 -1.26
CA VAL A 165 -1.83 10.90 -2.37
C VAL A 165 -3.08 11.75 -2.60
N ARG A 166 -2.93 13.07 -2.41
CA ARG A 166 -4.00 14.04 -2.60
C ARG A 166 -3.53 15.17 -3.50
N GLU A 167 -4.30 15.47 -4.55
CA GLU A 167 -4.04 16.59 -5.47
C GLU A 167 -2.60 16.61 -6.05
N GLY A 168 -2.06 15.42 -6.33
CA GLY A 168 -0.71 15.29 -6.86
C GLY A 168 0.42 15.41 -5.84
N VAL A 169 0.09 15.54 -4.55
CA VAL A 169 1.03 15.58 -3.43
C VAL A 169 0.97 14.25 -2.68
N ALA A 170 2.13 13.65 -2.44
CA ALA A 170 2.26 12.44 -1.64
C ALA A 170 2.61 12.79 -0.18
N TYR A 171 1.94 12.14 0.75
CA TYR A 171 2.14 12.28 2.18
C TYR A 171 2.62 10.96 2.76
N MET A 172 3.68 11.00 3.53
CA MET A 172 4.20 9.85 4.27
C MET A 172 4.44 10.21 5.73
N ALA A 173 4.45 9.21 6.61
CA ALA A 173 4.69 9.41 8.03
C ALA A 173 5.63 8.36 8.60
N ASN A 174 6.26 8.70 9.71
CA ASN A 174 7.24 7.84 10.38
C ASN A 174 6.78 7.38 11.78
N ARG A 175 7.58 6.51 12.40
CA ARG A 175 7.33 5.95 13.74
C ARG A 175 7.48 6.94 14.88
N THR A 176 8.09 8.10 14.64
CA THR A 176 8.36 9.12 15.69
C THR A 176 7.37 10.29 15.63
N GLY A 177 6.35 10.20 14.76
CA GLY A 177 5.29 11.18 14.64
C GLY A 177 5.58 12.34 13.69
N CYS A 178 6.58 12.19 12.81
CA CYS A 178 6.79 13.13 11.72
C CYS A 178 5.95 12.75 10.51
N VAL A 179 5.52 13.77 9.79
CA VAL A 179 4.83 13.68 8.49
C VAL A 179 5.63 14.48 7.49
N ALA A 180 5.75 13.99 6.27
CA ALA A 180 6.34 14.70 5.16
C ALA A 180 5.38 14.80 3.98
N SER A 181 5.52 15.87 3.22
CA SER A 181 4.76 16.18 2.02
C SER A 181 5.70 16.37 0.85
N VAL A 182 5.46 15.62 -0.23
CA VAL A 182 6.31 15.59 -1.42
C VAL A 182 5.45 15.79 -2.67
N SER A 183 5.87 16.70 -3.55
CA SER A 183 5.19 16.93 -4.82
C SER A 183 5.29 15.75 -5.78
N GLY A 184 4.41 15.67 -6.76
CA GLY A 184 4.42 14.61 -7.77
C GLY A 184 5.67 14.57 -8.65
N ASP A 185 6.47 15.64 -8.68
CA ASP A 185 7.76 15.75 -9.38
C ASP A 185 8.98 15.53 -8.45
N GLY A 186 8.76 15.13 -7.19
CA GLY A 186 9.83 14.73 -6.27
C GLY A 186 10.44 15.87 -5.46
N ARG A 187 9.72 16.98 -5.24
CA ARG A 187 10.21 18.06 -4.36
C ARG A 187 9.63 17.90 -2.96
N LEU A 188 10.47 17.80 -1.94
CA LEU A 188 10.05 17.88 -0.55
C LEU A 188 9.51 19.29 -0.24
N PHE A 189 8.23 19.39 0.13
CA PHE A 189 7.64 20.66 0.54
C PHE A 189 7.95 20.95 2.01
N TRP A 190 7.71 19.96 2.87
CA TRP A 190 7.99 20.05 4.30
C TRP A 190 8.07 18.64 4.94
N ALA A 191 8.73 18.59 6.08
CA ALA A 191 8.77 17.41 6.96
C ALA A 191 8.71 17.92 8.40
N GLU A 192 7.56 17.70 9.07
CA GLU A 192 7.27 18.29 10.38
C GLU A 192 6.82 17.22 11.38
N LYS A 193 7.07 17.50 12.67
CA LYS A 193 6.70 16.63 13.77
C LYS A 193 5.36 17.03 14.37
N PHE A 194 4.38 16.12 14.34
CA PHE A 194 3.02 16.34 14.86
C PHE A 194 2.76 15.59 16.17
N ALA A 195 3.42 14.44 16.38
CA ALA A 195 3.15 13.54 17.49
C ALA A 195 4.46 12.97 18.08
N SER A 196 4.34 12.17 19.15
CA SER A 196 5.46 11.48 19.77
C SER A 196 5.46 9.98 19.49
N SER A 197 4.44 9.49 18.77
CA SER A 197 4.24 8.10 18.41
C SER A 197 4.09 7.91 16.90
N ALA A 198 4.11 6.66 16.46
CA ALA A 198 3.93 6.31 15.06
C ALA A 198 2.55 6.76 14.54
N ALA A 199 2.52 7.19 13.29
CA ALA A 199 1.27 7.36 12.56
C ALA A 199 0.64 6.00 12.24
N ASN A 200 -0.69 5.93 12.36
CA ASN A 200 -1.46 4.74 11.99
C ASN A 200 -1.85 4.78 10.52
N ASP A 201 -2.49 5.87 10.12
CA ASP A 201 -3.12 5.95 8.81
C ASP A 201 -3.38 7.40 8.42
N PHE A 202 -3.54 7.61 7.12
CA PHE A 202 -4.07 8.82 6.51
C PHE A 202 -5.44 8.52 5.91
N PHE A 203 -6.30 9.53 5.86
CA PHE A 203 -7.52 9.47 5.05
C PHE A 203 -7.91 10.85 4.53
N VAL A 204 -8.59 10.87 3.40
CA VAL A 204 -9.15 12.08 2.81
C VAL A 204 -10.66 12.04 3.00
N ASP A 205 -11.23 13.10 3.57
CA ASP A 205 -12.68 13.20 3.79
C ASP A 205 -13.44 13.75 2.56
N ALA A 206 -14.75 13.84 2.67
CA ALA A 206 -15.62 14.30 1.58
C ALA A 206 -15.36 15.76 1.16
N ASP A 207 -14.78 16.56 2.06
CA ASP A 207 -14.39 17.97 1.79
C ASP A 207 -12.94 18.07 1.29
N ASN A 208 -12.35 16.91 0.88
CA ASN A 208 -10.98 16.81 0.41
C ASN A 208 -9.92 17.28 1.44
N ARG A 209 -10.20 17.14 2.75
CA ARG A 209 -9.24 17.41 3.81
C ARG A 209 -8.45 16.14 4.13
N LEU A 210 -7.14 16.27 4.30
CA LEU A 210 -6.27 15.17 4.71
C LEU A 210 -6.24 15.08 6.24
N TRP A 211 -6.49 13.90 6.75
CA TRP A 211 -6.40 13.57 8.16
C TRP A 211 -5.27 12.57 8.40
N VAL A 212 -4.57 12.74 9.50
CA VAL A 212 -3.56 11.78 9.98
C VAL A 212 -3.87 11.38 11.42
N THR A 213 -3.78 10.09 11.70
CA THR A 213 -4.00 9.52 13.03
C THR A 213 -2.72 8.93 13.59
N PHE A 214 -2.54 9.02 14.91
CA PHE A 214 -1.35 8.53 15.61
C PHE A 214 -1.73 7.55 16.72
N ILE A 215 -0.81 6.61 17.04
CA ILE A 215 -1.04 5.54 18.04
C ILE A 215 -1.38 6.11 19.42
N GLU A 216 -0.83 7.26 19.80
CA GLU A 216 -1.13 7.95 21.06
C GLU A 216 -2.53 8.60 21.11
N GLY A 217 -3.36 8.42 20.07
CA GLY A 217 -4.73 8.94 20.01
C GLY A 217 -4.86 10.37 19.48
N LYS A 218 -3.78 10.98 19.01
CA LYS A 218 -3.85 12.28 18.33
C LYS A 218 -4.37 12.13 16.91
N ILE A 219 -5.17 13.11 16.49
CA ILE A 219 -5.70 13.23 15.13
C ILE A 219 -5.49 14.67 14.67
N PHE A 220 -4.90 14.84 13.50
CA PHE A 220 -4.70 16.15 12.88
C PHE A 220 -5.40 16.22 11.53
N CYS A 221 -6.01 17.36 11.26
CA CYS A 221 -6.49 17.72 9.93
C CYS A 221 -5.44 18.62 9.29
N LEU A 222 -4.92 18.19 8.16
CA LEU A 222 -3.99 18.94 7.33
C LEU A 222 -4.80 19.55 6.18
N GLY A 223 -4.94 20.85 6.16
CA GLY A 223 -5.71 21.59 5.17
C GLY A 223 -5.13 22.97 4.96
N ASP A 224 -5.51 23.61 3.87
CA ASP A 224 -5.14 24.99 3.63
C ASP A 224 -5.79 25.91 4.68
N PRO A 225 -5.14 27.00 5.08
CA PRO A 225 -5.73 27.94 6.00
C PRO A 225 -7.02 28.49 5.38
N VAL A 226 -8.12 28.37 6.13
CA VAL A 226 -9.37 29.00 5.72
C VAL A 226 -9.13 30.50 5.69
N VAL A 227 -9.02 31.08 4.50
CA VAL A 227 -9.02 32.54 4.33
C VAL A 227 -10.41 33.00 4.74
N ARG A 228 -10.52 33.57 5.96
CA ARG A 228 -11.75 34.21 6.46
C ARG A 228 -11.84 35.60 5.94
#